data_26dd5c53307a97ed8c22ca4224e0a6d3
#
_entry.id   26dd5c53307a97ed8c22ca4224e0a6d3
#
_cell.length_a   1.000
_cell.length_b   1.000
_cell.length_c   1.000
_cell.angle_alpha   90.00
_cell.angle_beta   90.00
_cell.angle_gamma   90.00
#
_symmetry.space_group_name_H-M   'P 1'
#
loop_
_entity.id
_entity.type
_entity.pdbx_description
1 polymer ?
#
loop_
_entity_poly.entity_id
_entity_poly.type
_entity_poly.pdbx_seq_one_letter_code
_entity_poly.pdbx_strand_id
1 'polypeptide(L)'
;MHLVLIALPLLALSACATPESRVRTALLDAGLSKPIATCMAQRMVDRLSLGQLQKLSRLSGLGSTRIGDLTVGEFLRKTRGLGDPEILAVVTTAGFGCAIAT
;
A
#
# COMPACT_ATOMS: atom_id res chain seq x y z
N MET A 1 10.34 17.85 -32.78
CA MET A 1 9.25 16.91 -33.01
C MET A 1 9.54 15.51 -32.53
N HIS A 2 10.76 14.98 -32.74
CA HIS A 2 11.11 13.63 -32.27
C HIS A 2 11.08 13.51 -30.75
N LEU A 3 11.40 14.57 -30.02
CA LEU A 3 11.36 14.58 -28.55
C LEU A 3 9.94 14.40 -28.01
N VAL A 4 8.94 14.94 -28.72
CA VAL A 4 7.53 14.82 -28.30
C VAL A 4 7.06 13.37 -28.43
N LEU A 5 7.47 12.70 -29.49
CA LEU A 5 7.11 11.29 -29.73
C LEU A 5 7.75 10.35 -28.71
N ILE A 6 8.94 10.67 -28.23
CA ILE A 6 9.63 9.89 -27.20
C ILE A 6 8.99 10.11 -25.83
N ALA A 7 8.50 11.31 -25.55
CA ALA A 7 7.87 11.65 -24.29
C ALA A 7 6.51 10.93 -24.07
N LEU A 8 5.78 10.67 -25.13
CA LEU A 8 4.47 10.01 -25.06
C LEU A 8 4.51 8.61 -24.44
N PRO A 9 5.42 7.71 -24.83
CA PRO A 9 5.55 6.39 -24.19
C PRO A 9 5.88 6.47 -22.70
N LEU A 10 6.70 7.44 -22.31
CA LEU A 10 7.07 7.63 -20.90
C LEU A 10 5.88 8.06 -20.05
N LEU A 11 5.04 8.94 -20.58
CA LEU A 11 3.81 9.36 -19.92
C LEU A 11 2.82 8.21 -19.78
N ALA A 12 2.71 7.36 -20.79
CA ALA A 12 1.85 6.19 -20.76
C ALA A 12 2.30 5.20 -19.67
N LEU A 13 3.61 4.99 -19.50
CA LEU A 13 4.15 4.14 -18.44
C LEU A 13 3.85 4.71 -17.06
N SER A 14 3.95 6.01 -16.89
CA SER A 14 3.60 6.67 -15.63
C SER A 14 2.12 6.50 -15.29
N ALA A 15 1.25 6.51 -16.28
CA ALA A 15 -0.19 6.33 -16.10
C ALA A 15 -0.56 4.93 -15.63
N CYS A 16 0.30 3.92 -15.83
CA CYS A 16 0.07 2.55 -15.36
C CYS A 16 0.32 2.38 -13.86
N ALA A 17 1.01 3.33 -13.23
CA ALA A 17 1.28 3.29 -11.78
C ALA A 17 0.11 3.91 -11.01
N THR A 18 -0.94 3.13 -10.78
CA THR A 18 -2.12 3.59 -10.04
C THR A 18 -1.80 3.69 -8.54
N PRO A 19 -2.55 4.50 -7.76
CA PRO A 19 -2.41 4.52 -6.31
C PRO A 19 -2.57 3.13 -5.68
N GLU A 20 -3.52 2.35 -6.17
CA GLU A 20 -3.72 0.98 -5.69
C GLU A 20 -2.46 0.12 -5.89
N SER A 21 -1.86 0.19 -7.07
CA SER A 21 -0.65 -0.56 -7.39
C SER A 21 0.50 -0.16 -6.45
N ARG A 22 0.65 1.12 -6.17
CA ARG A 22 1.68 1.62 -5.26
C ARG A 22 1.46 1.16 -3.84
N VAL A 23 0.21 1.18 -3.37
CA VAL A 23 -0.13 0.69 -2.03
C VAL A 23 0.14 -0.79 -1.93
N ARG A 24 -0.25 -1.57 -2.92
CA ARG A 24 0.02 -3.01 -2.96
C ARG A 24 1.51 -3.29 -2.86
N THR A 25 2.32 -2.59 -3.65
CA THR A 25 3.77 -2.75 -3.63
C THR A 25 4.34 -2.39 -2.26
N ALA A 26 3.88 -1.30 -1.65
CA ALA A 26 4.32 -0.90 -0.32
C ALA A 26 3.97 -1.93 0.74
N LEU A 27 2.79 -2.54 0.66
CA LEU A 27 2.37 -3.59 1.59
C LEU A 27 3.20 -4.86 1.41
N LEU A 28 3.51 -5.22 0.18
CA LEU A 28 4.40 -6.34 -0.10
C LEU A 28 5.81 -6.08 0.44
N ASP A 29 6.32 -4.88 0.24
CA ASP A 29 7.65 -4.48 0.73
C ASP A 29 7.69 -4.47 2.26
N ALA A 30 6.57 -4.18 2.91
CA ALA A 30 6.45 -4.26 4.37
C ALA A 30 6.44 -5.71 4.87
N GLY A 31 6.16 -6.68 4.00
CA GLY A 31 6.21 -8.10 4.33
C GLY A 31 4.87 -8.83 4.34
N LEU A 32 3.77 -8.17 3.96
CA LEU A 32 2.47 -8.82 3.87
C LEU A 32 2.40 -9.76 2.67
N SER A 33 1.58 -10.82 2.78
CA SER A 33 1.40 -11.76 1.69
C SER A 33 0.71 -11.12 0.49
N LYS A 34 0.90 -11.66 -0.68
CA LYS A 34 0.35 -11.12 -1.93
C LYS A 34 -1.18 -11.02 -1.92
N PRO A 35 -1.94 -12.05 -1.51
CA PRO A 35 -3.39 -11.94 -1.44
C PRO A 35 -3.87 -10.85 -0.47
N ILE A 36 -3.26 -10.76 0.69
CA ILE A 36 -3.63 -9.75 1.69
C ILE A 36 -3.27 -8.36 1.19
N ALA A 37 -2.08 -8.17 0.65
CA ALA A 37 -1.64 -6.89 0.12
C ALA A 37 -2.57 -6.40 -0.99
N THR A 38 -2.98 -7.26 -1.90
CA THR A 38 -3.89 -6.91 -2.99
C THR A 38 -5.27 -6.52 -2.46
N CYS A 39 -5.82 -7.31 -1.55
CA CYS A 39 -7.11 -7.04 -0.94
C CYS A 39 -7.10 -5.73 -0.15
N MET A 40 -6.10 -5.53 0.71
CA MET A 40 -5.99 -4.33 1.52
C MET A 40 -5.79 -3.07 0.68
N ALA A 41 -4.97 -3.15 -0.37
CA ALA A 41 -4.72 -2.00 -1.25
C ALA A 41 -6.02 -1.47 -1.86
N GLN A 42 -6.89 -2.35 -2.33
CA GLN A 42 -8.18 -1.96 -2.89
C GLN A 42 -9.04 -1.21 -1.88
N ARG A 43 -9.10 -1.68 -0.65
CA ARG A 43 -9.91 -1.07 0.39
C ARG A 43 -9.32 0.23 0.90
N MET A 44 -8.00 0.31 0.97
CA MET A 44 -7.32 1.49 1.51
C MET A 44 -7.40 2.68 0.56
N VAL A 45 -7.24 2.47 -0.76
CA VAL A 45 -7.31 3.58 -1.72
C VAL A 45 -8.70 4.20 -1.80
N ASP A 46 -9.74 3.44 -1.47
CA ASP A 46 -11.11 3.94 -1.47
C ASP A 46 -11.41 4.85 -0.26
N ARG A 47 -10.64 4.74 0.80
CA ARG A 47 -10.96 5.40 2.06
C ARG A 47 -9.91 6.40 2.55
N LEU A 48 -8.67 6.25 2.10
CA LEU A 48 -7.57 7.11 2.55
C LEU A 48 -7.20 8.12 1.47
N SER A 49 -6.80 9.32 1.91
CA SER A 49 -6.27 10.34 1.02
C SER A 49 -4.87 9.97 0.54
N LEU A 50 -4.41 10.62 -0.56
CA LEU A 50 -3.04 10.43 -1.03
C LEU A 50 -2.00 10.75 0.04
N GLY A 51 -2.24 11.81 0.82
CA GLY A 51 -1.33 12.17 1.92
C GLY A 51 -1.22 11.05 2.96
N GLN A 52 -2.35 10.43 3.31
CA GLN A 52 -2.38 9.31 4.24
C GLN A 52 -1.71 8.08 3.67
N LEU A 53 -1.91 7.79 2.39
CA LEU A 53 -1.24 6.68 1.72
C LEU A 53 0.28 6.89 1.67
N GLN A 54 0.73 8.12 1.46
CA GLN A 54 2.15 8.46 1.51
C GLN A 54 2.73 8.26 2.90
N LYS A 55 1.98 8.60 3.94
CA LYS A 55 2.37 8.34 5.32
C LYS A 55 2.59 6.84 5.56
N LEU A 56 1.66 6.03 5.08
CA LEU A 56 1.77 4.57 5.19
C LEU A 56 2.96 4.01 4.42
N SER A 57 3.30 4.60 3.29
CA SER A 57 4.43 4.12 2.49
C SER A 57 5.76 4.20 3.23
N ARG A 58 5.86 5.06 4.23
CA ARG A 58 7.06 5.15 5.07
C ARG A 58 7.30 3.89 5.89
N LEU A 59 6.25 3.12 6.17
CA LEU A 59 6.38 1.86 6.91
C LEU A 59 7.11 0.80 6.11
N SER A 60 7.01 0.82 4.79
CA SER A 60 7.69 -0.16 3.93
C SER A 60 9.21 -0.05 4.03
N GLY A 61 9.73 1.15 4.32
CA GLY A 61 11.16 1.37 4.48
C GLY A 61 11.72 0.95 5.84
N LEU A 62 10.86 0.59 6.79
CA LEU A 62 11.28 0.24 8.15
C LEU A 62 11.50 -1.26 8.34
N GLY A 63 11.14 -2.08 7.34
CA GLY A 63 11.17 -3.52 7.50
C GLY A 63 12.13 -4.21 6.56
N SER A 64 12.88 -5.17 7.08
CA SER A 64 13.62 -6.15 6.32
C SER A 64 12.86 -7.47 6.26
N THR A 65 11.58 -7.45 6.51
CA THR A 65 10.73 -8.64 6.57
C THR A 65 10.47 -9.17 5.15
N ARG A 66 10.59 -10.47 4.98
CA ARG A 66 10.28 -11.10 3.69
C ARG A 66 8.78 -11.07 3.42
N ILE A 67 8.41 -11.07 2.14
CA ILE A 67 7.01 -11.12 1.72
C ILE A 67 6.35 -12.35 2.36
N GLY A 68 5.24 -12.13 3.03
CA GLY A 68 4.46 -13.17 3.69
C GLY A 68 4.82 -13.44 5.14
N ASP A 69 5.96 -12.93 5.62
CA ASP A 69 6.39 -13.14 7.02
C ASP A 69 5.74 -12.16 8.00
N LEU A 70 5.27 -11.02 7.51
CA LEU A 70 4.62 -10.04 8.36
C LEU A 70 3.13 -10.39 8.54
N THR A 71 2.70 -10.52 9.78
CA THR A 71 1.27 -10.73 10.07
C THR A 71 0.50 -9.43 10.04
N VAL A 72 -0.83 -9.52 9.85
CA VAL A 72 -1.71 -8.35 9.92
C VAL A 72 -1.60 -7.66 11.27
N GLY A 73 -1.55 -8.43 12.36
CA GLY A 73 -1.39 -7.87 13.71
C GLY A 73 -0.11 -7.08 13.90
N GLU A 74 1.00 -7.58 13.36
CA GLU A 74 2.28 -6.87 13.41
C GLU A 74 2.24 -5.59 12.57
N PHE A 75 1.62 -5.65 11.40
CA PHE A 75 1.43 -4.47 10.54
C PHE A 75 0.60 -3.40 11.25
N LEU A 76 -0.46 -3.80 11.96
CA LEU A 76 -1.29 -2.88 12.73
C LEU A 76 -0.50 -2.20 13.85
N ARG A 77 0.37 -2.92 14.52
CA ARG A 77 1.24 -2.32 15.54
C ARG A 77 2.16 -1.25 14.96
N LYS A 78 2.73 -1.51 13.79
CA LYS A 78 3.55 -0.52 13.10
C LYS A 78 2.72 0.69 12.68
N THR A 79 1.49 0.48 12.23
CA THR A 79 0.59 1.55 11.81
C THR A 79 0.23 2.48 12.97
N ARG A 80 0.13 1.96 14.20
CA ARG A 80 -0.11 2.79 15.39
C ARG A 80 0.96 3.85 15.59
N GLY A 81 2.18 3.56 15.22
CA GLY A 81 3.29 4.49 15.33
C GLY A 81 3.16 5.73 14.47
N LEU A 82 2.27 5.73 13.46
CA LEU A 82 2.04 6.91 12.62
C LEU A 82 1.25 8.01 13.32
N GLY A 83 0.53 7.68 14.39
CA GLY A 83 -0.23 8.67 15.15
C GLY A 83 -1.46 9.22 14.42
N ASP A 84 -1.96 8.54 13.40
CA ASP A 84 -3.14 8.93 12.64
C ASP A 84 -4.27 7.95 12.93
N PRO A 85 -5.30 8.35 13.72
CA PRO A 85 -6.41 7.45 14.08
C PRO A 85 -7.22 6.97 12.88
N GLU A 86 -7.38 7.81 11.87
CA GLU A 86 -8.14 7.43 10.67
C GLU A 86 -7.42 6.36 9.86
N ILE A 87 -6.11 6.50 9.68
CA ILE A 87 -5.29 5.50 9.03
C ILE A 87 -5.40 4.18 9.80
N LEU A 88 -5.25 4.23 11.12
CA LEU A 88 -5.32 3.04 11.95
C LEU A 88 -6.68 2.34 11.82
N ALA A 89 -7.78 3.10 11.85
CA ALA A 89 -9.12 2.55 11.72
C ALA A 89 -9.33 1.87 10.37
N VAL A 90 -8.94 2.52 9.27
CA VAL A 90 -9.10 1.98 7.92
C VAL A 90 -8.22 0.75 7.73
N VAL A 91 -6.97 0.80 8.16
CA VAL A 91 -6.03 -0.32 8.02
C VAL A 91 -6.48 -1.50 8.87
N THR A 92 -6.99 -1.26 10.08
CA THR A 92 -7.52 -2.31 10.95
C THR A 92 -8.68 -3.03 10.28
N THR A 93 -9.66 -2.28 9.80
CA THR A 93 -10.85 -2.85 9.13
C THR A 93 -10.44 -3.61 7.86
N ALA A 94 -9.58 -3.02 7.04
CA ALA A 94 -9.09 -3.66 5.83
C ALA A 94 -8.28 -4.92 6.14
N GLY A 95 -7.38 -4.84 7.10
CA GLY A 95 -6.51 -5.95 7.47
C GLY A 95 -7.28 -7.17 7.96
N PHE A 96 -8.19 -6.97 8.91
CA PHE A 96 -9.00 -8.07 9.44
C PHE A 96 -9.98 -8.59 8.38
N GLY A 97 -10.63 -7.69 7.63
CA GLY A 97 -11.53 -8.11 6.56
C GLY A 97 -10.83 -8.94 5.49
N CYS A 98 -9.64 -8.54 5.09
CA CYS A 98 -8.86 -9.27 4.11
C CYS A 98 -8.30 -10.59 4.67
N ALA A 99 -7.89 -10.62 5.93
CA ALA A 99 -7.40 -11.84 6.57
C ALA A 99 -8.49 -12.90 6.64
N ILE A 100 -9.74 -12.51 6.87
CA ILE A 100 -10.89 -13.42 6.91
C ILE A 100 -11.26 -13.88 5.50
N ALA A 101 -11.22 -12.98 4.51
CA ALA A 101 -11.63 -13.27 3.15
C ALA A 101 -10.61 -14.10 2.36
N THR A 102 -9.37 -14.11 2.78
CA THR A 102 -8.29 -14.85 2.13
C THR A 102 -7.74 -15.95 3.03
#